data_51d78b3370f8460a14eb769842cf20d6
#
_entry.id   51d78b3370f8460a14eb769842cf20d6
#
_cell.length_a   1.000
_cell.length_b   1.000
_cell.length_c   1.000
_cell.angle_alpha   90.00
_cell.angle_beta   90.00
_cell.angle_gamma   90.00
#
_symmetry.space_group_name_H-M   'P 1'
#
loop_
_entity.id
_entity.type
_entity.pdbx_description
1 polymer ?
#
loop_
_entity_poly.entity_id
_entity_poly.type
_entity_poly.pdbx_seq_one_letter_code
_entity_poly.pdbx_strand_id
1 'polypeptide(L)'
;KETLPDCAGYPRYNLLGRLDVGAKKTLHFNGHYDVVPTSGKWKFGPFEPKIVDGWLYGRGSSDMKGPNAACCFALEALMKSGQTPKVNIEVSFTADEEVGGELGAGYIVKQGLTKADYAVVCEGGGGRYVGLGHNGIVWLDVELTGKAAHGSRPAQGVNAFEQMAQLAVSLQKLKKVYVRRKFVTPNGKIIRPTINIGGVFSVGPGSKVNTVPAKASFSIDRRIIPTEKLSEVEREM
;
A
#
# COMPACT_ATOMS: atom_id res chain seq x y z
N LYS A 1 13.38 8.43 -16.25
CA LYS A 1 12.87 7.04 -16.13
C LYS A 1 13.68 6.35 -15.04
N GLU A 2 13.23 6.45 -13.80
CA GLU A 2 13.74 5.58 -12.75
C GLU A 2 12.91 4.30 -12.83
N THR A 3 13.50 3.22 -13.28
CA THR A 3 12.89 1.89 -13.27
C THR A 3 13.20 1.24 -11.94
N LEU A 4 12.18 0.85 -11.20
CA LEU A 4 12.37 -0.05 -10.06
C LEU A 4 12.95 -1.39 -10.56
N PRO A 5 13.86 -2.04 -9.81
CA PRO A 5 14.58 -3.25 -10.25
C PRO A 5 13.68 -4.41 -10.71
N ASP A 6 12.52 -4.55 -10.08
CA ASP A 6 11.56 -5.67 -10.29
C ASP A 6 10.64 -5.44 -11.49
N CYS A 7 10.76 -4.33 -12.16
CA CYS A 7 9.87 -3.89 -13.23
C CYS A 7 10.57 -3.82 -14.57
N ALA A 8 11.67 -4.54 -14.70
CA ALA A 8 12.48 -4.59 -15.91
C ALA A 8 11.62 -4.90 -17.15
N GLY A 9 11.46 -3.91 -18.01
CA GLY A 9 10.85 -4.06 -19.32
C GLY A 9 9.40 -3.58 -19.49
N TYR A 10 8.67 -3.27 -18.42
CA TYR A 10 7.29 -2.76 -18.56
C TYR A 10 7.23 -1.26 -18.28
N PRO A 11 6.82 -0.44 -19.28
CA PRO A 11 6.64 0.99 -19.06
C PRO A 11 5.45 1.22 -18.12
N ARG A 12 5.62 2.16 -17.19
CA ARG A 12 4.54 2.65 -16.33
C ARG A 12 4.04 3.97 -16.87
N TYR A 13 2.81 3.98 -17.33
CA TYR A 13 2.17 5.18 -17.84
C TYR A 13 1.23 5.75 -16.79
N ASN A 14 1.26 7.07 -16.61
CA ASN A 14 0.23 7.79 -15.90
C ASN A 14 -0.61 8.51 -16.94
N LEU A 15 -1.92 8.31 -16.88
CA LEU A 15 -2.89 8.98 -17.74
C LEU A 15 -3.45 10.20 -17.01
N LEU A 16 -3.38 11.37 -17.66
CA LEU A 16 -4.00 12.58 -17.14
C LEU A 16 -4.98 13.13 -18.19
N GLY A 17 -6.16 13.50 -17.70
CA GLY A 17 -7.17 14.19 -18.48
C GLY A 17 -7.62 15.48 -17.77
N ARG A 18 -7.98 16.50 -18.54
CA ARG A 18 -8.46 17.78 -18.00
C ARG A 18 -9.62 18.32 -18.81
N LEU A 19 -10.68 18.71 -18.11
CA LEU A 19 -11.76 19.55 -18.61
C LEU A 19 -11.58 20.96 -18.03
N ASP A 20 -11.06 21.86 -18.83
CA ASP A 20 -10.90 23.27 -18.46
C ASP A 20 -12.11 24.06 -18.89
N VAL A 21 -12.78 24.69 -17.94
CA VAL A 21 -13.97 25.53 -18.16
C VAL A 21 -13.70 26.99 -17.78
N GLY A 22 -12.42 27.36 -17.57
CA GLY A 22 -12.02 28.70 -17.15
C GLY A 22 -12.35 29.01 -15.69
N ALA A 23 -12.64 28.00 -14.87
CA ALA A 23 -12.95 28.19 -13.45
C ALA A 23 -11.68 28.49 -12.64
N LYS A 24 -11.86 29.21 -11.52
CA LYS A 24 -10.75 29.53 -10.59
C LYS A 24 -10.25 28.32 -9.79
N LYS A 25 -11.09 27.31 -9.62
CA LYS A 25 -10.83 26.13 -8.80
C LYS A 25 -10.81 24.87 -9.65
N THR A 26 -9.98 23.92 -9.24
CA THR A 26 -9.84 22.62 -9.91
C THR A 26 -10.11 21.50 -8.92
N LEU A 27 -10.97 20.57 -9.31
CA LEU A 27 -11.23 19.32 -8.62
C LEU A 27 -10.54 18.19 -9.38
N HIS A 28 -9.71 17.43 -8.68
CA HIS A 28 -8.98 16.29 -9.22
C HIS A 28 -9.58 14.97 -8.74
N PHE A 29 -9.80 14.04 -9.66
CA PHE A 29 -10.14 12.66 -9.36
C PHE A 29 -8.94 11.77 -9.65
N ASN A 30 -8.52 10.98 -8.67
CA ASN A 30 -7.42 10.04 -8.84
C ASN A 30 -7.91 8.60 -8.66
N GLY A 31 -7.38 7.70 -9.46
CA GLY A 31 -7.49 6.27 -9.28
C GLY A 31 -6.26 5.56 -9.84
N HIS A 32 -6.02 4.32 -9.39
CA HIS A 32 -4.95 3.49 -9.93
C HIS A 32 -5.50 2.39 -10.85
N TYR A 33 -4.64 1.86 -11.72
CA TYR A 33 -5.03 0.78 -12.63
C TYR A 33 -4.21 -0.51 -12.47
N ASP A 34 -3.14 -0.46 -11.69
CA ASP A 34 -2.40 -1.65 -11.28
C ASP A 34 -3.21 -2.49 -10.28
N VAL A 35 -2.75 -3.68 -10.02
CA VAL A 35 -3.43 -4.65 -9.15
C VAL A 35 -2.41 -5.52 -8.44
N VAL A 36 -2.71 -5.94 -7.21
CA VAL A 36 -1.88 -6.93 -6.48
C VAL A 36 -1.91 -8.30 -7.14
N PRO A 37 -0.86 -9.12 -6.96
CA PRO A 37 -0.85 -10.51 -7.40
C PRO A 37 -2.03 -11.29 -6.84
N THR A 38 -2.42 -12.33 -7.55
CA THR A 38 -3.49 -13.22 -7.11
C THR A 38 -2.97 -14.30 -6.16
N SER A 39 -3.75 -14.61 -5.15
CA SER A 39 -3.47 -15.70 -4.20
C SER A 39 -4.75 -16.45 -3.87
N GLY A 40 -4.61 -17.68 -3.36
CA GLY A 40 -5.73 -18.50 -2.93
C GLY A 40 -6.58 -19.05 -4.07
N LYS A 41 -7.78 -19.57 -3.71
CA LYS A 41 -8.74 -20.10 -4.67
C LYS A 41 -9.74 -19.02 -5.07
N TRP A 42 -9.99 -18.90 -6.37
CA TRP A 42 -10.97 -17.99 -6.93
C TRP A 42 -12.19 -18.78 -7.42
N LYS A 43 -13.37 -18.18 -7.27
CA LYS A 43 -14.63 -18.75 -7.79
C LYS A 43 -14.65 -18.80 -9.32
N PHE A 44 -14.03 -17.80 -9.95
CA PHE A 44 -13.80 -17.66 -11.38
C PHE A 44 -12.33 -17.30 -11.61
N GLY A 45 -11.82 -17.39 -12.83
CA GLY A 45 -10.45 -16.97 -13.13
C GLY A 45 -10.22 -15.50 -12.76
N PRO A 46 -9.15 -15.18 -12.03
CA PRO A 46 -8.93 -13.82 -11.52
C PRO A 46 -8.78 -12.79 -12.65
N PHE A 47 -8.26 -13.18 -13.80
CA PHE A 47 -8.09 -12.34 -14.99
C PHE A 47 -9.07 -12.69 -16.14
N GLU A 48 -10.07 -13.51 -15.85
CA GLU A 48 -11.17 -13.86 -16.75
C GLU A 48 -12.45 -13.23 -16.20
N PRO A 49 -12.74 -11.95 -16.51
CA PRO A 49 -13.86 -11.24 -15.90
C PRO A 49 -15.19 -11.92 -16.21
N LYS A 50 -16.00 -12.11 -15.20
CA LYS A 50 -17.32 -12.75 -15.33
C LYS A 50 -18.39 -11.95 -14.62
N ILE A 51 -19.52 -11.75 -15.30
CA ILE A 51 -20.71 -11.12 -14.72
C ILE A 51 -21.68 -12.23 -14.33
N VAL A 52 -22.05 -12.27 -13.05
CA VAL A 52 -23.03 -13.21 -12.50
C VAL A 52 -23.94 -12.44 -11.55
N ASP A 53 -25.25 -12.54 -11.76
CA ASP A 53 -26.27 -11.88 -10.93
C ASP A 53 -26.02 -10.37 -10.73
N GLY A 54 -25.56 -9.69 -11.78
CA GLY A 54 -25.25 -8.26 -11.74
C GLY A 54 -23.90 -7.89 -11.08
N TRP A 55 -23.11 -8.88 -10.66
CA TRP A 55 -21.79 -8.68 -10.06
C TRP A 55 -20.68 -9.00 -11.06
N LEU A 56 -19.73 -8.09 -11.20
CA LEU A 56 -18.52 -8.31 -11.98
C LEU A 56 -17.43 -8.92 -11.09
N TYR A 57 -17.01 -10.14 -11.41
CA TYR A 57 -15.94 -10.86 -10.73
C TYR A 57 -14.64 -10.74 -11.53
N GLY A 58 -13.56 -10.41 -10.85
CA GLY A 58 -12.21 -10.34 -11.42
C GLY A 58 -11.26 -9.54 -10.55
N ARG A 59 -9.96 -9.79 -10.65
CA ARG A 59 -8.94 -9.00 -9.97
C ARG A 59 -9.00 -7.56 -10.49
N GLY A 60 -9.03 -6.57 -9.57
CA GLY A 60 -9.12 -5.15 -9.89
C GLY A 60 -10.54 -4.66 -10.22
N SER A 61 -11.59 -5.51 -10.18
CA SER A 61 -12.96 -5.04 -10.45
C SER A 61 -13.48 -4.09 -9.37
N SER A 62 -13.11 -4.28 -8.11
CA SER A 62 -13.45 -3.41 -6.98
C SER A 62 -12.33 -2.43 -6.65
N ASP A 63 -11.10 -2.91 -6.70
CA ASP A 63 -9.87 -2.19 -6.38
C ASP A 63 -8.96 -2.19 -7.61
N MET A 64 -8.91 -1.06 -8.47
CA MET A 64 -9.99 -0.08 -8.38
C MET A 64 -10.51 0.31 -9.78
N LYS A 65 -10.53 -0.65 -10.73
CA LYS A 65 -11.00 -0.38 -12.12
C LYS A 65 -12.50 -0.07 -12.21
N GLY A 66 -13.32 -0.60 -11.28
CA GLY A 66 -14.73 -0.25 -11.17
C GLY A 66 -14.94 1.24 -10.88
N PRO A 67 -14.36 1.79 -9.79
CA PRO A 67 -14.34 3.22 -9.53
C PRO A 67 -13.78 4.06 -10.68
N ASN A 68 -12.70 3.61 -11.35
CA ASN A 68 -12.16 4.29 -12.52
C ASN A 68 -13.19 4.39 -13.65
N ALA A 69 -13.87 3.29 -13.94
CA ALA A 69 -14.96 3.28 -14.93
C ALA A 69 -16.10 4.22 -14.52
N ALA A 70 -16.51 4.18 -13.24
CA ALA A 70 -17.55 5.07 -12.73
C ALA A 70 -17.17 6.56 -12.89
N CYS A 71 -15.90 6.91 -12.64
CA CYS A 71 -15.39 8.26 -12.87
C CYS A 71 -15.50 8.65 -14.35
N CYS A 72 -15.08 7.78 -15.28
CA CYS A 72 -15.18 8.02 -16.71
C CYS A 72 -16.63 8.24 -17.15
N PHE A 73 -17.56 7.38 -16.73
CA PHE A 73 -18.98 7.50 -17.07
C PHE A 73 -19.62 8.75 -16.45
N ALA A 74 -19.23 9.15 -15.24
CA ALA A 74 -19.71 10.39 -14.64
C ALA A 74 -19.29 11.61 -15.46
N LEU A 75 -18.04 11.64 -15.93
CA LEU A 75 -17.53 12.70 -16.80
C LEU A 75 -18.22 12.71 -18.15
N GLU A 76 -18.39 11.54 -18.75
CA GLU A 76 -19.13 11.41 -20.02
C GLU A 76 -20.57 11.92 -19.88
N ALA A 77 -21.27 11.55 -18.80
CA ALA A 77 -22.62 12.02 -18.53
C ALA A 77 -22.67 13.55 -18.34
N LEU A 78 -21.70 14.12 -17.62
CA LEU A 78 -21.58 15.56 -17.44
C LEU A 78 -21.40 16.25 -18.81
N MET A 79 -20.49 15.78 -19.63
CA MET A 79 -20.25 16.34 -20.97
C MET A 79 -21.48 16.23 -21.87
N LYS A 80 -22.19 15.09 -21.87
CA LYS A 80 -23.42 14.87 -22.65
C LYS A 80 -24.60 15.70 -22.16
N SER A 81 -24.62 16.08 -20.88
CA SER A 81 -25.71 16.89 -20.33
C SER A 81 -25.71 18.36 -20.83
N GLY A 82 -24.61 18.79 -21.45
CA GLY A 82 -24.42 20.16 -21.87
C GLY A 82 -24.23 21.17 -20.69
N GLN A 83 -24.14 20.67 -19.47
CA GLN A 83 -23.90 21.50 -18.30
C GLN A 83 -22.42 21.82 -18.14
N THR A 84 -22.10 23.08 -17.89
CA THR A 84 -20.74 23.51 -17.56
C THR A 84 -20.51 23.37 -16.07
N PRO A 85 -19.52 22.60 -15.62
CA PRO A 85 -19.18 22.49 -14.19
C PRO A 85 -18.68 23.83 -13.65
N LYS A 86 -18.87 24.04 -12.35
CA LYS A 86 -18.42 25.28 -11.67
C LYS A 86 -16.92 25.28 -11.34
N VAL A 87 -16.25 24.17 -11.57
CA VAL A 87 -14.81 23.96 -11.33
C VAL A 87 -14.19 23.29 -12.57
N ASN A 88 -12.91 23.52 -12.80
CA ASN A 88 -12.17 22.66 -13.73
C ASN A 88 -12.09 21.25 -13.15
N ILE A 89 -12.09 20.25 -14.01
CA ILE A 89 -11.99 18.86 -13.58
C ILE A 89 -10.70 18.28 -14.15
N GLU A 90 -9.91 17.67 -13.29
CA GLU A 90 -8.78 16.82 -13.64
C GLU A 90 -9.07 15.39 -13.25
N VAL A 91 -8.54 14.45 -14.04
CA VAL A 91 -8.57 13.03 -13.75
C VAL A 91 -7.19 12.45 -13.97
N SER A 92 -6.74 11.61 -13.07
CA SER A 92 -5.56 10.78 -13.31
C SER A 92 -5.85 9.31 -13.02
N PHE A 93 -5.34 8.43 -13.89
CA PHE A 93 -5.24 7.01 -13.63
C PHE A 93 -3.77 6.65 -13.58
N THR A 94 -3.31 6.24 -12.42
CA THR A 94 -1.89 6.09 -12.09
C THR A 94 -1.47 4.63 -11.96
N ALA A 95 -0.20 4.38 -12.16
CA ALA A 95 0.44 3.10 -11.89
C ALA A 95 0.98 3.04 -10.47
N ASP A 96 1.40 1.85 -10.04
CA ASP A 96 2.21 1.59 -8.83
C ASP A 96 1.57 1.99 -7.49
N GLU A 97 0.27 2.13 -7.40
CA GLU A 97 -0.38 2.42 -6.12
C GLU A 97 -0.13 1.29 -5.13
N GLU A 98 -0.29 0.05 -5.57
CA GLU A 98 -0.19 -1.18 -4.78
C GLU A 98 1.25 -1.47 -4.26
N VAL A 99 2.23 -0.72 -4.74
CA VAL A 99 3.64 -0.80 -4.30
C VAL A 99 4.18 0.53 -3.77
N GLY A 100 3.29 1.48 -3.41
CA GLY A 100 3.61 2.73 -2.72
C GLY A 100 3.41 4.00 -3.51
N GLY A 101 3.09 3.94 -4.81
CA GLY A 101 2.63 5.07 -5.62
C GLY A 101 3.68 6.11 -6.02
N GLU A 102 4.97 5.87 -5.78
CA GLU A 102 6.01 6.87 -6.07
C GLU A 102 6.11 7.22 -7.56
N LEU A 103 6.01 6.23 -8.44
CA LEU A 103 6.03 6.43 -9.90
C LEU A 103 4.65 6.74 -10.48
N GLY A 104 3.59 6.61 -9.69
CA GLY A 104 2.21 6.95 -10.00
C GLY A 104 1.81 8.34 -9.50
N ALA A 105 0.93 8.38 -8.51
CA ALA A 105 0.42 9.62 -7.92
C ALA A 105 1.54 10.51 -7.36
N GLY A 106 2.55 9.91 -6.70
CA GLY A 106 3.71 10.64 -6.21
C GLY A 106 4.46 11.37 -7.32
N TYR A 107 4.67 10.72 -8.47
CA TYR A 107 5.34 11.32 -9.63
C TYR A 107 4.57 12.51 -10.20
N ILE A 108 3.26 12.36 -10.46
CA ILE A 108 2.46 13.46 -11.04
C ILE A 108 2.40 14.69 -10.13
N VAL A 109 2.35 14.48 -8.81
CA VAL A 109 2.39 15.59 -7.83
C VAL A 109 3.77 16.24 -7.78
N LYS A 110 4.84 15.45 -7.65
CA LYS A 110 6.23 15.92 -7.58
C LYS A 110 6.64 16.70 -8.83
N GLN A 111 6.16 16.29 -10.01
CA GLN A 111 6.43 16.98 -11.28
C GLN A 111 5.49 18.17 -11.54
N GLY A 112 4.55 18.45 -10.65
CA GLY A 112 3.58 19.54 -10.82
C GLY A 112 2.65 19.37 -12.03
N LEU A 113 2.41 18.11 -12.43
CA LEU A 113 1.52 17.77 -13.55
C LEU A 113 0.05 17.92 -13.18
N THR A 114 -0.28 17.98 -11.90
CA THR A 114 -1.59 18.34 -11.36
C THR A 114 -1.47 19.57 -10.47
N LYS A 115 -2.47 20.44 -10.50
CA LYS A 115 -2.57 21.66 -9.68
C LYS A 115 -3.97 21.83 -9.13
N ALA A 116 -4.46 20.80 -8.48
CA ALA A 116 -5.81 20.76 -7.94
C ALA A 116 -5.93 21.53 -6.61
N ASP A 117 -7.07 22.20 -6.42
CA ASP A 117 -7.46 22.78 -5.13
C ASP A 117 -8.08 21.72 -4.22
N TYR A 118 -8.74 20.73 -4.81
CA TYR A 118 -9.40 19.62 -4.14
C TYR A 118 -9.09 18.33 -4.87
N ALA A 119 -8.92 17.25 -4.11
CA ALA A 119 -8.71 15.92 -4.69
C ALA A 119 -9.66 14.90 -4.06
N VAL A 120 -10.15 14.00 -4.89
CA VAL A 120 -10.90 12.81 -4.49
C VAL A 120 -10.15 11.59 -5.01
N VAL A 121 -9.67 10.76 -4.10
CA VAL A 121 -9.17 9.43 -4.44
C VAL A 121 -10.38 8.52 -4.52
N CYS A 122 -10.64 7.96 -5.70
CA CYS A 122 -11.86 7.21 -5.99
C CYS A 122 -11.83 5.77 -5.44
N GLU A 123 -11.04 5.52 -4.39
CA GLU A 123 -10.82 4.20 -3.82
C GLU A 123 -11.71 3.94 -2.60
N GLY A 124 -12.15 2.69 -2.47
CA GLY A 124 -12.86 2.20 -1.29
C GLY A 124 -14.30 2.66 -1.16
N GLY A 125 -14.90 2.34 -0.01
CA GLY A 125 -16.15 2.95 0.47
C GLY A 125 -17.47 2.50 -0.17
N GLY A 126 -17.47 1.85 -1.32
CA GLY A 126 -18.70 1.36 -1.96
C GLY A 126 -19.75 2.46 -2.22
N GLY A 127 -19.35 3.72 -2.39
CA GLY A 127 -20.22 4.85 -2.67
C GLY A 127 -21.07 5.36 -1.48
N ARG A 128 -20.88 4.79 -0.30
CA ARG A 128 -21.65 5.16 0.92
C ARG A 128 -20.82 5.93 1.95
N TYR A 129 -19.50 5.90 1.82
CA TYR A 129 -18.57 6.48 2.79
C TYR A 129 -17.54 7.33 2.08
N VAL A 130 -17.17 8.43 2.72
CA VAL A 130 -16.03 9.25 2.32
C VAL A 130 -14.93 9.02 3.36
N GLY A 131 -13.81 8.45 2.93
CA GLY A 131 -12.60 8.35 3.75
C GLY A 131 -11.96 9.71 3.91
N LEU A 132 -11.72 10.15 5.14
CA LEU A 132 -11.04 11.42 5.43
C LEU A 132 -9.56 11.23 5.75
N GLY A 133 -9.09 10.00 5.76
CA GLY A 133 -7.72 9.63 6.05
C GLY A 133 -7.59 8.14 6.38
N HIS A 134 -6.37 7.67 6.49
CA HIS A 134 -6.03 6.30 6.86
C HIS A 134 -4.85 6.29 7.83
N ASN A 135 -4.57 5.12 8.39
CA ASN A 135 -3.41 4.92 9.24
C ASN A 135 -2.12 5.09 8.42
N GLY A 136 -1.11 5.70 9.03
CA GLY A 136 0.22 5.69 8.45
C GLY A 136 0.84 4.28 8.53
N ILE A 137 1.86 4.06 7.71
CA ILE A 137 2.55 2.77 7.56
C ILE A 137 4.04 2.99 7.76
N VAL A 138 4.66 2.09 8.54
CA VAL A 138 6.11 1.96 8.62
C VAL A 138 6.45 0.49 8.38
N TRP A 139 7.14 0.24 7.28
CA TRP A 139 7.67 -1.09 6.97
C TRP A 139 9.16 -1.10 7.24
N LEU A 140 9.60 -2.13 7.93
CA LEU A 140 11.01 -2.32 8.26
C LEU A 140 11.43 -3.74 7.88
N ASP A 141 12.61 -3.84 7.30
CA ASP A 141 13.35 -5.09 7.16
C ASP A 141 14.44 -5.13 8.21
N VAL A 142 14.39 -6.15 9.05
CA VAL A 142 15.35 -6.36 10.13
C VAL A 142 16.29 -7.49 9.73
N GLU A 143 17.55 -7.16 9.55
CA GLU A 143 18.60 -8.13 9.25
C GLU A 143 19.49 -8.39 10.48
N LEU A 144 19.76 -9.66 10.73
CA LEU A 144 20.67 -10.10 11.79
C LEU A 144 21.85 -10.82 11.16
N THR A 145 23.03 -10.44 11.62
CA THR A 145 24.30 -11.01 11.17
C THR A 145 24.93 -11.80 12.33
N GLY A 146 25.17 -13.06 12.08
CA GLY A 146 25.84 -13.97 12.97
C GLY A 146 27.15 -14.48 12.37
N LYS A 147 27.52 -15.72 12.73
CA LYS A 147 28.73 -16.40 12.25
C LYS A 147 28.41 -17.85 11.91
N ALA A 148 28.69 -18.26 10.69
CA ALA A 148 28.48 -19.65 10.28
C ALA A 148 29.42 -20.62 11.04
N ALA A 149 28.87 -21.79 11.34
CA ALA A 149 29.63 -22.92 11.87
C ALA A 149 28.94 -24.23 11.47
N HIS A 150 29.66 -25.33 11.59
CA HIS A 150 29.04 -26.65 11.42
C HIS A 150 28.08 -26.96 12.55
N GLY A 151 26.91 -27.53 12.27
CA GLY A 151 25.86 -27.80 13.26
C GLY A 151 26.26 -28.71 14.42
N SER A 152 27.32 -29.53 14.25
CA SER A 152 27.90 -30.31 15.36
C SER A 152 28.81 -29.52 16.30
N ARG A 153 29.12 -28.28 15.96
CA ARG A 153 29.97 -27.36 16.75
C ARG A 153 29.36 -25.98 16.84
N PRO A 154 28.11 -25.84 17.34
CA PRO A 154 27.38 -24.58 17.30
C PRO A 154 28.06 -23.46 18.09
N ALA A 155 28.80 -23.79 19.16
CA ALA A 155 29.56 -22.85 19.96
C ALA A 155 30.69 -22.12 19.20
N GLN A 156 31.09 -22.55 18.01
CA GLN A 156 32.05 -21.87 17.16
C GLN A 156 31.41 -20.81 16.26
N GLY A 157 30.07 -20.78 16.20
CA GLY A 157 29.25 -19.84 15.44
C GLY A 157 28.49 -18.85 16.30
N VAL A 158 27.74 -17.99 15.62
CA VAL A 158 26.71 -17.13 16.22
C VAL A 158 25.44 -17.32 15.39
N ASN A 159 24.42 -17.89 16.00
CA ASN A 159 23.20 -18.26 15.31
C ASN A 159 22.30 -17.03 15.09
N ALA A 160 22.25 -16.52 13.86
CA ALA A 160 21.44 -15.37 13.49
C ALA A 160 19.94 -15.65 13.63
N PHE A 161 19.49 -16.91 13.42
CA PHE A 161 18.08 -17.27 13.59
C PHE A 161 17.64 -17.24 15.06
N GLU A 162 18.47 -17.72 15.99
CA GLU A 162 18.17 -17.66 17.42
C GLU A 162 18.09 -16.21 17.91
N GLN A 163 19.00 -15.36 17.45
CA GLN A 163 18.94 -13.91 17.74
C GLN A 163 17.68 -13.27 17.16
N MET A 164 17.32 -13.62 15.93
CA MET A 164 16.10 -13.17 15.28
C MET A 164 14.85 -13.56 16.10
N ALA A 165 14.78 -14.81 16.57
CA ALA A 165 13.67 -15.30 17.36
C ALA A 165 13.56 -14.53 18.69
N GLN A 166 14.68 -14.29 19.38
CA GLN A 166 14.72 -13.52 20.63
C GLN A 166 14.26 -12.08 20.42
N LEU A 167 14.72 -11.42 19.34
CA LEU A 167 14.30 -10.07 19.01
C LEU A 167 12.80 -10.02 18.69
N ALA A 168 12.29 -10.94 17.87
CA ALA A 168 10.87 -11.03 17.53
C ALA A 168 9.99 -11.21 18.80
N VAL A 169 10.41 -12.04 19.75
CA VAL A 169 9.73 -12.20 21.04
C VAL A 169 9.78 -10.90 21.86
N SER A 170 10.91 -10.21 21.89
CA SER A 170 11.05 -8.94 22.59
C SER A 170 10.13 -7.86 22.05
N LEU A 171 10.01 -7.75 20.73
CA LEU A 171 9.13 -6.81 20.04
C LEU A 171 7.63 -7.07 20.30
N GLN A 172 7.24 -8.29 20.67
CA GLN A 172 5.85 -8.56 21.03
C GLN A 172 5.38 -7.75 22.26
N LYS A 173 6.30 -7.28 23.11
CA LYS A 173 5.96 -6.40 24.23
C LYS A 173 5.32 -5.10 23.75
N LEU A 174 5.70 -4.60 22.58
CA LEU A 174 5.13 -3.41 21.97
C LEU A 174 3.63 -3.57 21.68
N LYS A 175 3.15 -4.77 21.34
CA LYS A 175 1.71 -5.03 21.16
C LYS A 175 0.90 -4.63 22.39
N LYS A 176 1.42 -4.89 23.59
CA LYS A 176 0.76 -4.53 24.87
C LYS A 176 0.73 -3.02 25.09
N VAL A 177 1.74 -2.30 24.61
CA VAL A 177 1.79 -0.83 24.65
C VAL A 177 0.79 -0.24 23.67
N TYR A 178 0.75 -0.76 22.46
CA TYR A 178 -0.08 -0.23 21.38
C TYR A 178 -1.59 -0.42 21.62
N VAL A 179 -1.99 -1.50 22.30
CA VAL A 179 -3.40 -1.71 22.71
C VAL A 179 -3.93 -0.57 23.59
N ARG A 180 -3.06 0.13 24.35
CA ARG A 180 -3.45 1.25 25.21
C ARG A 180 -3.57 2.58 24.47
N ARG A 181 -2.94 2.71 23.28
CA ARG A 181 -3.05 3.90 22.44
C ARG A 181 -4.33 3.83 21.62
N LYS A 182 -4.99 4.96 21.43
CA LYS A 182 -6.20 5.04 20.63
C LYS A 182 -6.34 6.41 19.97
N PHE A 183 -6.99 6.42 18.83
CA PHE A 183 -7.52 7.61 18.20
C PHE A 183 -9.03 7.40 17.99
N VAL A 184 -9.82 8.40 18.28
CA VAL A 184 -11.27 8.38 18.04
C VAL A 184 -11.54 9.18 16.77
N THR A 185 -12.03 8.52 15.75
CA THR A 185 -12.39 9.17 14.48
C THR A 185 -13.60 10.10 14.66
N PRO A 186 -13.85 11.06 13.75
CA PRO A 186 -14.99 11.96 13.84
C PRO A 186 -16.36 11.27 13.95
N ASN A 187 -16.49 10.06 13.41
CA ASN A 187 -17.70 9.22 13.52
C ASN A 187 -17.73 8.32 14.75
N GLY A 188 -16.82 8.54 15.72
CA GLY A 188 -16.78 7.80 16.99
C GLY A 188 -16.09 6.44 16.95
N LYS A 189 -15.56 6.00 15.80
CA LYS A 189 -14.82 4.73 15.71
C LYS A 189 -13.48 4.85 16.41
N ILE A 190 -13.13 3.86 17.23
CA ILE A 190 -11.83 3.78 17.88
C ILE A 190 -10.89 2.96 16.98
N ILE A 191 -9.77 3.58 16.59
CA ILE A 191 -8.66 2.91 15.91
C ILE A 191 -7.44 2.87 16.82
N ARG A 192 -6.62 1.84 16.63
CA ARG A 192 -5.41 1.59 17.42
C ARG A 192 -4.23 1.33 16.51
N PRO A 193 -3.02 1.66 16.95
CA PRO A 193 -1.83 1.27 16.22
C PRO A 193 -1.64 -0.25 16.30
N THR A 194 -0.99 -0.81 15.30
CA THR A 194 -0.69 -2.25 15.23
C THR A 194 0.76 -2.50 14.85
N ILE A 195 1.26 -3.67 15.20
CA ILE A 195 2.54 -4.20 14.74
C ILE A 195 2.36 -5.67 14.34
N ASN A 196 2.71 -5.98 13.11
CA ASN A 196 2.86 -7.35 12.61
C ASN A 196 4.35 -7.64 12.44
N ILE A 197 4.81 -8.78 12.92
CA ILE A 197 6.22 -9.20 12.94
C ILE A 197 6.32 -10.49 12.15
N GLY A 198 7.24 -10.55 11.17
CA GLY A 198 7.51 -11.75 10.41
C GLY A 198 6.49 -12.04 9.31
N GLY A 199 5.90 -11.02 8.69
CA GLY A 199 5.11 -11.19 7.46
C GLY A 199 5.93 -11.84 6.33
N VAL A 200 7.19 -11.45 6.25
CA VAL A 200 8.23 -12.13 5.47
C VAL A 200 9.39 -12.44 6.42
N PHE A 201 9.98 -13.62 6.31
CA PHE A 201 11.19 -13.99 7.04
C PHE A 201 12.05 -14.93 6.20
N SER A 202 13.36 -14.87 6.39
CA SER A 202 14.29 -15.74 5.69
C SER A 202 15.54 -16.03 6.52
N VAL A 203 16.23 -17.09 6.16
CA VAL A 203 17.62 -17.35 6.53
C VAL A 203 18.48 -17.16 5.30
N GLY A 204 19.70 -16.66 5.47
CA GLY A 204 20.57 -16.29 4.38
C GLY A 204 20.91 -17.45 3.43
N PRO A 205 21.37 -17.14 2.21
CA PRO A 205 21.74 -18.13 1.22
C PRO A 205 22.85 -19.06 1.76
N GLY A 206 22.82 -20.30 1.35
CA GLY A 206 23.78 -21.33 1.80
C GLY A 206 23.47 -21.98 3.15
N SER A 207 22.39 -21.59 3.82
CA SER A 207 21.91 -22.26 5.03
C SER A 207 21.46 -23.69 4.73
N LYS A 208 21.90 -24.63 5.57
CA LYS A 208 21.56 -26.06 5.51
C LYS A 208 21.21 -26.55 6.90
N VAL A 209 20.51 -27.69 7.01
CA VAL A 209 20.12 -28.28 8.29
C VAL A 209 21.31 -28.46 9.27
N ASN A 210 22.49 -28.73 8.74
CA ASN A 210 23.71 -28.97 9.50
C ASN A 210 24.64 -27.75 9.60
N THR A 211 24.11 -26.53 9.46
CA THR A 211 24.89 -25.29 9.59
C THR A 211 24.23 -24.34 10.59
N VAL A 212 25.04 -23.62 11.35
CA VAL A 212 24.61 -22.42 12.11
C VAL A 212 24.43 -21.29 11.11
N PRO A 213 23.22 -20.69 10.96
CA PRO A 213 22.99 -19.64 9.98
C PRO A 213 23.70 -18.35 10.36
N ALA A 214 24.45 -17.78 9.40
CA ALA A 214 25.16 -16.52 9.58
C ALA A 214 24.29 -15.27 9.31
N LYS A 215 23.13 -15.45 8.68
CA LYS A 215 22.18 -14.36 8.40
C LYS A 215 20.76 -14.83 8.64
N ALA A 216 19.94 -13.94 9.15
CA ALA A 216 18.50 -14.10 9.24
C ALA A 216 17.84 -12.74 9.09
N SER A 217 16.62 -12.71 8.55
CA SER A 217 15.87 -11.47 8.42
C SER A 217 14.38 -11.70 8.62
N PHE A 218 13.68 -10.65 9.02
CA PHE A 218 12.22 -10.62 9.07
C PHE A 218 11.70 -9.20 8.82
N SER A 219 10.49 -9.11 8.30
CA SER A 219 9.80 -7.83 8.10
C SER A 219 8.94 -7.43 9.30
N ILE A 220 8.74 -6.13 9.46
CA ILE A 220 7.78 -5.55 10.41
C ILE A 220 6.84 -4.64 9.63
N ASP A 221 5.53 -4.80 9.85
CA ASP A 221 4.50 -3.86 9.43
C ASP A 221 3.93 -3.15 10.66
N ARG A 222 4.21 -1.87 10.80
CA ARG A 222 3.76 -1.01 11.87
C ARG A 222 2.73 -0.02 11.34
N ARG A 223 1.47 -0.13 11.79
CA ARG A 223 0.42 0.83 11.45
C ARG A 223 0.35 1.89 12.52
N ILE A 224 0.47 3.17 12.15
CA ILE A 224 0.47 4.31 13.05
C ILE A 224 -0.86 5.06 12.97
N ILE A 225 -1.31 5.61 14.10
CA ILE A 225 -2.54 6.40 14.18
C ILE A 225 -2.21 7.90 14.14
N PRO A 226 -3.18 8.78 13.81
CA PRO A 226 -2.93 10.22 13.62
C PRO A 226 -2.31 10.96 14.82
N THR A 227 -2.40 10.40 16.02
CA THR A 227 -1.80 10.97 17.24
C THR A 227 -0.35 10.55 17.49
N GLU A 228 0.21 9.69 16.66
CA GLU A 228 1.60 9.24 16.74
C GLU A 228 2.47 10.00 15.74
N LYS A 229 3.65 10.43 16.18
CA LYS A 229 4.65 11.05 15.30
C LYS A 229 5.60 9.99 14.77
N LEU A 230 5.91 10.05 13.47
CA LEU A 230 6.80 9.09 12.82
C LEU A 230 8.15 8.99 13.56
N SER A 231 8.76 10.12 13.91
CA SER A 231 10.04 10.15 14.64
C SER A 231 10.01 9.54 16.06
N GLU A 232 8.84 9.45 16.68
CA GLU A 232 8.67 8.75 17.95
C GLU A 232 8.54 7.26 17.73
N VAL A 233 7.79 6.87 16.69
CA VAL A 233 7.62 5.46 16.30
C VAL A 233 8.94 4.85 15.86
N GLU A 234 9.76 5.56 15.08
CA GLU A 234 11.10 5.11 14.67
C GLU A 234 12.03 4.88 15.87
N ARG A 235 11.94 5.69 16.91
CA ARG A 235 12.73 5.52 18.12
C ARG A 235 12.25 4.38 19.03
N GLU A 236 11.01 3.97 18.91
CA GLU A 236 10.45 2.83 19.65
C GLU A 236 10.87 1.48 19.06
N MET A 237 11.23 1.47 17.78
CA MET A 237 11.59 0.27 17.01
C MET A 237 13.07 0.01 17.06
#